data_3219e2a3314261d3a4451a461f4ba3d0
#
_entry.id   3219e2a3314261d3a4451a461f4ba3d0
#
_cell.length_a   1.000
_cell.length_b   1.000
_cell.length_c   1.000
_cell.angle_alpha   90.00
_cell.angle_beta   90.00
_cell.angle_gamma   90.00
#
_symmetry.space_group_name_H-M   'P 1'
#
loop_
_entity.id
_entity.type
_entity.pdbx_description
1 polymer ?
#
loop_
_entity_poly.entity_id
_entity_poly.type
_entity_poly.pdbx_seq_one_letter_code
_entity_poly.pdbx_strand_id
1 'polypeptide(L)'
;MIASILLQYSLVILVYLFLFRILKLAYLDFSSPDQNKLLKKEPVLARLMVIASGTVTLSAVQYEIDESISIGRSEHNDIIVDDSFVSSEHACITAVKQDYVLTDLHSTNGTYVNNDRIAADVVLQPGDRIAIGPVSFKFER
;
A
#
# COMPACT_ATOMS: atom_id res chain seq x y z
N MET A 1 11.25 -19.99 64.73
CA MET A 1 12.03 -20.86 63.81
C MET A 1 11.22 -21.24 62.56
N ILE A 2 10.01 -21.80 62.64
CA ILE A 2 9.19 -22.15 61.47
C ILE A 2 8.80 -20.90 60.62
N ALA A 3 8.39 -19.81 61.30
CA ALA A 3 7.99 -18.58 60.59
C ALA A 3 9.13 -17.92 59.78
N SER A 4 10.37 -17.97 60.25
CA SER A 4 11.53 -17.44 59.49
C SER A 4 11.85 -18.29 58.26
N ILE A 5 11.67 -19.60 58.36
CA ILE A 5 11.84 -20.54 57.26
C ILE A 5 10.77 -20.31 56.20
N LEU A 6 9.49 -20.16 56.60
CA LEU A 6 8.39 -19.85 55.69
C LEU A 6 8.59 -18.49 54.98
N LEU A 7 9.05 -17.47 55.70
CA LEU A 7 9.36 -16.17 55.13
C LEU A 7 10.47 -16.24 54.09
N GLN A 8 11.52 -17.00 54.34
CA GLN A 8 12.65 -17.19 53.46
C GLN A 8 12.24 -17.88 52.13
N TYR A 9 11.45 -18.96 52.26
CA TYR A 9 10.96 -19.66 51.06
C TYR A 9 9.93 -18.83 50.26
N SER A 10 9.08 -18.04 50.95
CA SER A 10 8.14 -17.15 50.28
C SER A 10 8.84 -16.09 49.42
N LEU A 11 9.96 -15.54 49.94
CA LEU A 11 10.77 -14.60 49.21
C LEU A 11 11.38 -15.23 47.94
N VAL A 12 11.93 -16.43 48.08
CA VAL A 12 12.51 -17.18 46.95
C VAL A 12 11.46 -17.48 45.88
N ILE A 13 10.28 -17.94 46.30
CA ILE A 13 9.17 -18.20 45.36
C ILE A 13 8.75 -16.93 44.66
N LEU A 14 8.68 -15.80 45.36
CA LEU A 14 8.32 -14.52 44.75
C LEU A 14 9.33 -14.07 43.70
N VAL A 15 10.63 -14.24 43.97
CA VAL A 15 11.70 -13.96 42.99
C VAL A 15 11.58 -14.87 41.77
N TYR A 16 11.33 -16.17 41.94
CA TYR A 16 11.13 -17.09 40.83
C TYR A 16 9.90 -16.73 39.97
N LEU A 17 8.79 -16.38 40.61
CA LEU A 17 7.60 -15.93 39.88
C LEU A 17 7.83 -14.63 39.12
N PHE A 18 8.60 -13.71 39.70
CA PHE A 18 9.00 -12.47 39.03
C PHE A 18 9.89 -12.73 37.80
N LEU A 19 10.93 -13.55 37.97
CA LEU A 19 11.80 -13.96 36.88
C LEU A 19 11.04 -14.72 35.79
N PHE A 20 10.13 -15.62 36.18
CA PHE A 20 9.29 -16.33 35.21
C PHE A 20 8.39 -15.39 34.43
N ARG A 21 7.82 -14.35 35.07
CA ARG A 21 7.03 -13.32 34.35
C ARG A 21 7.89 -12.52 33.39
N ILE A 22 9.10 -12.11 33.79
CA ILE A 22 10.01 -11.38 32.91
C ILE A 22 10.41 -12.25 31.71
N LEU A 23 10.81 -13.51 31.95
CA LEU A 23 11.16 -14.44 30.88
C LEU A 23 9.97 -14.71 29.94
N LYS A 24 8.77 -14.88 30.50
CA LYS A 24 7.56 -15.04 29.69
C LYS A 24 7.26 -13.79 28.84
N LEU A 25 7.41 -12.60 29.42
CA LEU A 25 7.21 -11.34 28.71
C LEU A 25 8.25 -11.18 27.60
N ALA A 26 9.52 -11.44 27.89
CA ALA A 26 10.60 -11.41 26.91
C ALA A 26 10.41 -12.46 25.81
N TYR A 27 9.96 -13.66 26.15
CA TYR A 27 9.67 -14.71 25.17
C TYR A 27 8.47 -14.35 24.28
N LEU A 28 7.42 -13.74 24.85
CA LEU A 28 6.27 -13.26 24.07
C LEU A 28 6.64 -12.11 23.15
N ASP A 29 7.51 -11.21 23.60
CA ASP A 29 8.02 -10.10 22.80
C ASP A 29 8.95 -10.60 21.68
N PHE A 30 9.77 -11.62 21.98
CA PHE A 30 10.64 -12.26 20.99
C PHE A 30 9.90 -13.21 20.03
N SER A 31 8.78 -13.80 20.50
CA SER A 31 7.92 -14.69 19.71
C SER A 31 6.80 -13.94 18.98
N SER A 32 6.69 -12.63 19.19
CA SER A 32 5.77 -11.80 18.40
C SER A 32 6.27 -11.78 16.95
N PRO A 33 5.37 -12.01 15.98
CA PRO A 33 5.74 -11.95 14.55
C PRO A 33 6.19 -10.55 14.09
N ASP A 34 6.37 -9.63 15.01
CA ASP A 34 6.81 -8.24 14.76
C ASP A 34 8.33 -8.11 14.52
N GLN A 35 9.08 -9.26 14.45
CA GLN A 35 10.40 -9.25 13.80
C GLN A 35 10.33 -8.90 12.32
N ASN A 36 9.14 -8.96 11.71
CA ASN A 36 8.91 -8.36 10.41
C ASN A 36 8.93 -6.82 10.42
N LYS A 37 9.01 -6.19 11.59
CA LYS A 37 9.09 -4.73 11.70
C LYS A 37 10.51 -4.18 11.50
N LEU A 38 11.54 -5.02 11.70
CA LEU A 38 12.93 -4.67 11.41
C LEU A 38 13.35 -5.06 9.98
N LEU A 39 12.56 -5.91 9.33
CA LEU A 39 12.52 -6.10 7.89
C LEU A 39 11.24 -5.48 7.33
N LYS A 40 10.79 -4.36 7.86
CA LYS A 40 9.94 -3.46 7.12
C LYS A 40 10.79 -3.01 5.94
N LYS A 41 10.83 -3.88 4.91
CA LYS A 41 11.01 -3.47 3.55
C LYS A 41 10.16 -2.22 3.48
N GLU A 42 10.78 -1.06 3.35
CA GLU A 42 10.06 0.18 3.13
C GLU A 42 8.91 -0.21 2.21
N PRO A 43 7.65 0.11 2.54
CA PRO A 43 6.59 -0.23 1.61
C PRO A 43 7.08 0.32 0.29
N VAL A 44 7.37 -0.57 -0.66
CA VAL A 44 7.74 -0.12 -2.00
C VAL A 44 6.46 0.46 -2.50
N LEU A 45 6.29 1.77 -2.23
CA LEU A 45 5.15 2.54 -2.68
C LEU A 45 5.13 2.35 -4.18
N ALA A 46 4.04 1.79 -4.67
CA ALA A 46 3.86 1.68 -6.09
C ALA A 46 3.80 3.09 -6.68
N ARG A 47 4.24 3.22 -7.88
CA ARG A 47 4.28 4.50 -8.57
C ARG A 47 3.83 4.37 -10.01
N LEU A 48 3.26 5.44 -10.49
CA LEU A 48 2.95 5.63 -11.90
C LEU A 48 4.00 6.56 -12.50
N MET A 49 4.74 6.08 -13.46
CA MET A 49 5.64 6.90 -14.27
C MET A 49 4.94 7.33 -15.55
N VAL A 50 5.00 8.61 -15.86
CA VAL A 50 4.47 9.13 -17.11
C VAL A 50 5.42 8.73 -18.24
N ILE A 51 4.90 7.96 -19.23
CA ILE A 51 5.66 7.56 -20.42
C ILE A 51 5.40 8.55 -21.56
N ALA A 52 4.14 8.95 -21.72
CA ALA A 52 3.71 9.89 -22.74
C ALA A 52 2.51 10.68 -22.22
N SER A 53 2.49 11.96 -22.49
CA SER A 53 1.41 12.87 -22.08
C SER A 53 0.71 13.55 -23.27
N GLY A 54 1.10 13.22 -24.50
CA GLY A 54 0.56 13.89 -25.69
C GLY A 54 0.77 15.39 -25.61
N THR A 55 -0.32 16.15 -25.74
CA THR A 55 -0.34 17.61 -25.61
C THR A 55 -0.70 18.10 -24.21
N VAL A 56 -0.98 17.16 -23.26
CA VAL A 56 -1.39 17.48 -21.90
C VAL A 56 -0.18 17.77 -21.02
N THR A 57 -0.27 18.83 -20.25
CA THR A 57 0.74 19.15 -19.21
C THR A 57 0.29 18.53 -17.90
N LEU A 58 1.05 17.56 -17.41
CA LEU A 58 0.83 16.93 -16.13
C LEU A 58 1.62 17.66 -15.03
N SER A 59 1.12 17.60 -13.80
CA SER A 59 1.74 18.24 -12.64
C SER A 59 3.07 17.60 -12.23
N ALA A 60 3.26 16.31 -12.54
CA ALA A 60 4.47 15.56 -12.22
C ALA A 60 4.79 14.51 -13.29
N VAL A 61 6.02 14.03 -13.30
CA VAL A 61 6.49 12.94 -14.15
C VAL A 61 6.28 11.58 -13.49
N GLN A 62 6.08 11.59 -12.17
CA GLN A 62 5.89 10.40 -11.35
C GLN A 62 4.88 10.70 -10.24
N TYR A 63 4.00 9.75 -9.98
CA TYR A 63 2.99 9.79 -8.93
C TYR A 63 3.13 8.56 -8.04
N GLU A 64 3.22 8.76 -6.74
CA GLU A 64 3.25 7.67 -5.76
C GLU A 64 1.82 7.25 -5.42
N ILE A 65 1.61 5.93 -5.26
CA ILE A 65 0.31 5.37 -4.88
C ILE A 65 0.44 4.87 -3.45
N ASP A 66 -0.18 5.58 -2.51
CA ASP A 66 -0.27 5.15 -1.11
C ASP A 66 -1.46 4.20 -0.92
N GLU A 67 -2.65 4.69 -0.68
CA GLU A 67 -3.88 3.88 -0.54
C GLU A 67 -4.67 3.84 -1.84
N SER A 68 -4.83 4.97 -2.49
CA SER A 68 -5.51 5.09 -3.77
C SER A 68 -5.03 6.32 -4.53
N ILE A 69 -5.23 6.31 -5.85
CA ILE A 69 -4.98 7.46 -6.71
C ILE A 69 -6.05 7.54 -7.79
N SER A 70 -6.69 8.68 -7.93
CA SER A 70 -7.73 8.96 -8.90
C SER A 70 -7.16 9.69 -10.11
N ILE A 71 -7.68 9.37 -11.29
CA ILE A 71 -7.26 9.93 -12.57
C ILE A 71 -8.48 10.41 -13.34
N GLY A 72 -8.47 11.64 -13.80
CA GLY A 72 -9.57 12.18 -14.57
C GLY A 72 -9.34 13.62 -14.99
N ARG A 73 -10.33 14.21 -15.67
CA ARG A 73 -10.25 15.58 -16.16
C ARG A 73 -10.58 16.62 -15.09
N SER A 74 -11.41 16.27 -14.11
CA SER A 74 -11.79 17.18 -13.04
C SER A 74 -10.62 17.51 -12.12
N GLU A 75 -10.59 18.75 -11.60
CA GLU A 75 -9.59 19.21 -10.61
C GLU A 75 -9.66 18.45 -9.27
N HIS A 76 -10.69 17.62 -9.06
CA HIS A 76 -10.84 16.81 -7.85
C HIS A 76 -10.03 15.52 -7.88
N ASN A 77 -9.45 15.18 -9.02
CA ASN A 77 -8.60 14.00 -9.14
C ASN A 77 -7.16 14.28 -8.69
N ASP A 78 -6.49 13.24 -8.23
CA ASP A 78 -5.07 13.31 -7.86
C ASP A 78 -4.19 13.53 -9.08
N ILE A 79 -4.54 12.89 -10.22
CA ILE A 79 -3.91 13.11 -11.52
C ILE A 79 -4.93 13.75 -12.46
N ILE A 80 -4.70 15.03 -12.76
CA ILE A 80 -5.57 15.80 -13.63
C ILE A 80 -5.05 15.66 -15.07
N VAL A 81 -5.89 15.10 -15.94
CA VAL A 81 -5.63 14.96 -17.38
C VAL A 81 -6.65 15.84 -18.09
N ASP A 82 -6.28 17.10 -18.35
CA ASP A 82 -7.16 18.06 -19.03
C ASP A 82 -7.20 17.79 -20.54
N ASP A 83 -8.03 16.81 -20.89
CA ASP A 83 -8.28 16.42 -22.26
C ASP A 83 -9.73 16.01 -22.48
N SER A 84 -10.28 16.34 -23.65
CA SER A 84 -11.68 16.04 -24.00
C SER A 84 -12.02 14.55 -24.09
N PHE A 85 -11.02 13.70 -24.33
CA PHE A 85 -11.17 12.24 -24.36
C PHE A 85 -11.14 11.60 -22.96
N VAL A 86 -10.89 12.39 -21.92
CA VAL A 86 -10.84 11.91 -20.54
C VAL A 86 -12.11 12.34 -19.79
N SER A 87 -12.77 11.41 -19.14
CA SER A 87 -13.95 11.67 -18.30
C SER A 87 -13.58 12.46 -17.05
N SER A 88 -14.54 13.17 -16.44
CA SER A 88 -14.33 13.95 -15.20
C SER A 88 -13.71 13.11 -14.09
N GLU A 89 -14.25 11.92 -13.86
CA GLU A 89 -13.67 10.82 -13.10
C GLU A 89 -13.50 9.67 -14.09
N HIS A 90 -12.27 9.25 -14.37
CA HIS A 90 -12.00 8.30 -15.45
C HIS A 90 -11.62 6.93 -14.91
N ALA A 91 -10.64 6.87 -14.05
CA ALA A 91 -10.16 5.64 -13.45
C ALA A 91 -9.59 5.89 -12.06
N CYS A 92 -9.51 4.82 -11.28
CA CYS A 92 -8.91 4.83 -9.96
C CYS A 92 -8.01 3.60 -9.79
N ILE A 93 -6.87 3.77 -9.13
CA ILE A 93 -6.02 2.67 -8.69
C ILE A 93 -6.10 2.62 -7.17
N THR A 94 -6.42 1.46 -6.63
CA THR A 94 -6.57 1.26 -5.18
C THR A 94 -5.65 0.13 -4.72
N ALA A 95 -4.94 0.37 -3.62
CA ALA A 95 -4.15 -0.67 -2.95
C ALA A 95 -5.09 -1.62 -2.20
N VAL A 96 -5.05 -2.91 -2.54
CA VAL A 96 -5.84 -3.96 -1.90
C VAL A 96 -4.88 -5.01 -1.36
N LYS A 97 -4.64 -5.02 -0.06
CA LYS A 97 -3.66 -5.87 0.64
C LYS A 97 -2.23 -5.62 0.11
N GLN A 98 -1.75 -6.51 -0.74
CA GLN A 98 -0.42 -6.42 -1.36
C GLN A 98 -0.47 -6.13 -2.86
N ASP A 99 -1.65 -5.95 -3.43
CA ASP A 99 -1.86 -5.72 -4.85
C ASP A 99 -2.44 -4.34 -5.11
N TYR A 100 -2.37 -3.89 -6.34
CA TYR A 100 -2.96 -2.65 -6.82
C TYR A 100 -3.98 -2.97 -7.89
N VAL A 101 -5.19 -2.49 -7.72
CA VAL A 101 -6.33 -2.76 -8.60
C VAL A 101 -6.69 -1.49 -9.36
N LEU A 102 -6.67 -1.56 -10.68
CA LEU A 102 -7.13 -0.51 -11.56
C LEU A 102 -8.60 -0.75 -11.89
N THR A 103 -9.42 0.25 -11.64
CA THR A 103 -10.87 0.27 -11.92
C THR A 103 -11.19 1.41 -12.88
N ASP A 104 -11.89 1.12 -13.96
CA ASP A 104 -12.48 2.12 -14.85
C ASP A 104 -13.79 2.63 -14.27
N LEU A 105 -13.93 3.93 -14.08
CA LEU A 105 -15.12 4.56 -13.46
C LEU A 105 -16.22 4.87 -14.51
N HIS A 106 -16.52 3.91 -15.36
CA HIS A 106 -17.46 4.05 -16.48
C HIS A 106 -17.07 5.19 -17.44
N SER A 107 -15.80 5.25 -17.75
CA SER A 107 -15.29 6.29 -18.65
C SER A 107 -15.86 6.16 -20.06
N THR A 108 -16.03 7.28 -20.74
CA THR A 108 -16.61 7.33 -22.10
C THR A 108 -15.75 6.60 -23.11
N ASN A 109 -14.43 6.81 -23.06
CA ASN A 109 -13.51 6.25 -24.05
C ASN A 109 -12.79 5.00 -23.57
N GLY A 110 -12.88 4.67 -22.28
CA GLY A 110 -12.29 3.48 -21.67
C GLY A 110 -10.85 3.68 -21.23
N THR A 111 -10.46 2.82 -20.30
CA THR A 111 -9.11 2.67 -19.78
C THR A 111 -8.47 1.46 -20.44
N TYR A 112 -7.18 1.52 -20.74
CA TYR A 112 -6.45 0.45 -21.42
C TYR A 112 -5.26 0.01 -20.59
N VAL A 113 -5.04 -1.30 -20.51
CA VAL A 113 -3.84 -1.91 -19.92
C VAL A 113 -3.14 -2.72 -21.01
N ASN A 114 -1.88 -2.43 -21.28
CA ASN A 114 -1.07 -3.10 -22.32
C ASN A 114 -1.74 -3.13 -23.71
N ASN A 115 -2.45 -2.06 -24.03
CA ASN A 115 -3.24 -1.83 -25.26
C ASN A 115 -4.61 -2.53 -25.29
N ASP A 116 -4.97 -3.32 -24.29
CA ASP A 116 -6.30 -3.94 -24.19
C ASP A 116 -7.22 -3.08 -23.33
N ARG A 117 -8.44 -2.83 -23.82
CA ARG A 117 -9.45 -2.11 -23.06
C ARG A 117 -9.93 -2.98 -21.91
N ILE A 118 -9.87 -2.44 -20.69
CA ILE A 118 -10.38 -3.16 -19.53
C ILE A 118 -11.92 -3.13 -19.50
N ALA A 119 -12.52 -4.27 -19.19
CA ALA A 119 -13.98 -4.41 -19.04
C ALA A 119 -14.39 -4.65 -17.57
N ALA A 120 -13.43 -4.89 -16.69
CA ALA A 120 -13.58 -5.12 -15.26
C ALA A 120 -12.31 -4.65 -14.56
N ASP A 121 -12.33 -4.72 -13.22
CA ASP A 121 -11.16 -4.41 -12.40
C ASP A 121 -9.97 -5.29 -12.75
N VAL A 122 -8.79 -4.69 -12.86
CA VAL A 122 -7.54 -5.36 -13.26
C VAL A 122 -6.50 -5.21 -12.16
N VAL A 123 -5.92 -6.34 -11.74
CA VAL A 123 -4.75 -6.33 -10.84
C VAL A 123 -3.51 -5.99 -11.65
N LEU A 124 -2.90 -4.86 -11.31
CA LEU A 124 -1.71 -4.35 -12.01
C LEU A 124 -0.46 -5.16 -11.66
N GLN A 125 0.33 -5.44 -12.68
CA GLN A 125 1.65 -6.06 -12.53
C GLN A 125 2.76 -5.02 -12.77
N PRO A 126 3.91 -5.14 -12.09
CA PRO A 126 5.06 -4.28 -12.35
C PRO A 126 5.44 -4.29 -13.85
N GLY A 127 5.50 -3.11 -14.45
CA GLY A 127 5.76 -2.93 -15.86
C GLY A 127 4.52 -2.72 -16.74
N ASP A 128 3.31 -2.92 -16.21
CA ASP A 128 2.08 -2.68 -16.96
C ASP A 128 1.99 -1.23 -17.45
N ARG A 129 1.50 -1.10 -18.67
CA ARG A 129 1.27 0.18 -19.33
C ARG A 129 -0.21 0.52 -19.28
N ILE A 130 -0.54 1.64 -18.64
CA ILE A 130 -1.92 2.14 -18.51
C ILE A 130 -2.08 3.33 -19.47
N ALA A 131 -3.08 3.30 -20.33
CA ALA A 131 -3.40 4.43 -21.20
C ALA A 131 -4.80 4.98 -20.92
N ILE A 132 -4.85 6.31 -20.77
CA ILE A 132 -6.07 7.08 -20.49
C ILE A 132 -6.04 8.31 -21.38
N GLY A 133 -6.91 8.35 -22.41
CA GLY A 133 -6.86 9.39 -23.41
C GLY A 133 -5.48 9.49 -24.06
N PRO A 134 -4.87 10.68 -24.14
CA PRO A 134 -3.55 10.87 -24.74
C PRO A 134 -2.39 10.52 -23.79
N VAL A 135 -2.66 10.18 -22.53
CA VAL A 135 -1.64 9.94 -21.52
C VAL A 135 -1.39 8.45 -21.34
N SER A 136 -0.13 8.08 -21.21
CA SER A 136 0.30 6.73 -20.89
C SER A 136 1.20 6.72 -19.66
N PHE A 137 0.88 5.82 -18.74
CA PHE A 137 1.63 5.59 -17.53
C PHE A 137 2.27 4.20 -17.54
N LYS A 138 3.36 4.03 -16.82
CA LYS A 138 3.94 2.74 -16.49
C LYS A 138 3.79 2.51 -14.99
N PHE A 139 3.22 1.38 -14.62
CA PHE A 139 3.13 0.97 -13.24
C PHE A 139 4.44 0.34 -12.79
N GLU A 140 4.99 0.80 -11.68
CA GLU A 140 6.21 0.27 -11.05
C GLU A 140 5.98 0.03 -9.56
N ARG A 141 6.55 -1.05 -9.08
CA ARG A 141 6.50 -1.46 -7.68
C ARG A 141 7.79 -2.09 -7.25
#